data_aecd294da84030fa3442c535d45aee3f
#
_entry.id   aecd294da84030fa3442c535d45aee3f
#
_cell.length_a   1.000
_cell.length_b   1.000
_cell.length_c   1.000
_cell.angle_alpha   90.00
_cell.angle_beta   90.00
_cell.angle_gamma   90.00
#
_symmetry.space_group_name_H-M   'P 1'
#
loop_
_entity.id
_entity.type
_entity.pdbx_description
1 polymer ?
#
loop_
_entity_poly.entity_id
_entity_poly.type
_entity_poly.pdbx_seq_one_letter_code
_entity_poly.pdbx_strand_id
1 'polypeptide(L)'
;MSEKKVVRFIITRQESPEANSYEETFEVPYRPNMNVISALMEIRRNPVNVDGKKTTPINWDMNCLEEVCGACSMVINGKPQQSCSALVDKLEQPIRLEPMRTFPVIRDLQVDRKRMFDSLKKVKAWIPVDGTYDLGPGPRMPEKKRQWAYELSKCMTCGVCLEACPNVNSKSNFIGPAPLSQVRLFNAHPTGEMNKAERLEAIMGDGGLANCGNSQNCVQSCPKGIPLTTSIAALNRDTAIQSFRNFFGSDQG
;
A
#
# COMPACT_ATOMS: atom_id res chain seq x y z
N MET A 1 -27.18 16.67 -32.77
CA MET A 1 -26.76 15.44 -32.10
C MET A 1 -25.65 15.86 -31.12
N SER A 2 -25.88 15.81 -29.84
CA SER A 2 -24.84 16.12 -28.82
C SER A 2 -23.69 15.15 -29.03
N GLU A 3 -22.46 15.65 -29.26
CA GLU A 3 -21.25 14.83 -29.25
C GLU A 3 -21.22 14.05 -27.93
N LYS A 4 -21.21 12.71 -28.01
CA LYS A 4 -21.08 11.87 -26.84
C LYS A 4 -19.69 12.12 -26.27
N LYS A 5 -19.60 12.82 -25.14
CA LYS A 5 -18.34 13.02 -24.42
C LYS A 5 -17.72 11.66 -24.14
N VAL A 6 -16.51 11.42 -24.60
CA VAL A 6 -15.76 10.17 -24.35
C VAL A 6 -14.58 10.43 -23.43
N VAL A 7 -14.16 9.41 -22.72
CA VAL A 7 -12.96 9.41 -21.88
C VAL A 7 -11.95 8.44 -22.49
N ARG A 8 -10.74 8.92 -22.71
CA ARG A 8 -9.65 8.13 -23.29
C ARG A 8 -8.73 7.58 -22.21
N PHE A 9 -8.50 6.28 -22.28
CA PHE A 9 -7.59 5.55 -21.40
C PHE A 9 -6.44 4.97 -22.20
N ILE A 10 -5.21 5.15 -21.73
CA ILE A 10 -4.02 4.44 -22.19
C ILE A 10 -3.63 3.48 -21.09
N ILE A 11 -3.66 2.18 -21.38
CA ILE A 11 -3.51 1.12 -20.37
C ILE A 11 -2.28 0.30 -20.72
N THR A 12 -1.38 0.14 -19.76
CA THR A 12 -0.28 -0.80 -19.86
C THR A 12 -0.82 -2.22 -19.80
N ARG A 13 -0.54 -3.00 -20.83
CA ARG A 13 -0.94 -4.39 -20.99
C ARG A 13 0.29 -5.29 -20.88
N GLN A 14 0.12 -6.43 -20.25
CA GLN A 14 1.12 -7.48 -20.16
C GLN A 14 0.42 -8.82 -19.93
N GLU A 15 0.62 -9.80 -20.79
CA GLU A 15 -0.15 -11.05 -20.76
C GLU A 15 0.33 -12.03 -19.69
N SER A 16 1.62 -12.01 -19.37
CA SER A 16 2.26 -12.84 -18.33
C SER A 16 3.45 -12.12 -17.72
N PRO A 17 4.02 -12.59 -16.60
CA PRO A 17 5.23 -12.00 -16.00
C PRO A 17 6.42 -11.91 -16.96
N GLU A 18 6.54 -12.85 -17.90
CA GLU A 18 7.65 -12.95 -18.86
C GLU A 18 7.37 -12.19 -20.17
N ALA A 19 6.13 -11.80 -20.42
CA ALA A 19 5.76 -11.09 -21.64
C ALA A 19 6.22 -9.63 -21.60
N ASN A 20 6.56 -9.08 -22.77
CA ASN A 20 6.82 -7.66 -22.89
C ASN A 20 5.53 -6.86 -22.68
N SER A 21 5.64 -5.75 -21.96
CA SER A 21 4.53 -4.81 -21.81
C SER A 21 4.36 -3.95 -23.06
N TYR A 22 3.11 -3.58 -23.36
CA TYR A 22 2.73 -2.68 -24.43
C TYR A 22 1.60 -1.76 -23.96
N GLU A 23 1.38 -0.65 -24.67
CA GLU A 23 0.26 0.25 -24.37
C GLU A 23 -0.92 -0.05 -25.31
N GLU A 24 -2.12 0.02 -24.79
CA GLU A 24 -3.35 -0.12 -25.53
C GLU A 24 -4.31 1.01 -25.16
N THR A 25 -4.96 1.62 -26.17
CA THR A 25 -5.83 2.78 -25.96
C THR A 25 -7.29 2.39 -26.14
N PHE A 26 -8.12 2.85 -25.18
CA PHE A 26 -9.56 2.63 -25.17
C PHE A 26 -10.32 3.95 -25.03
N GLU A 27 -11.50 4.01 -25.61
CA GLU A 27 -12.45 5.09 -25.42
C GLU A 27 -13.72 4.56 -24.76
N VAL A 28 -14.16 5.23 -23.70
CA VAL A 28 -15.34 4.85 -22.92
C VAL A 28 -16.31 6.03 -22.92
N PRO A 29 -17.62 5.79 -23.17
CA PRO A 29 -18.63 6.84 -23.04
C PRO A 29 -18.61 7.44 -21.62
N TYR A 30 -18.47 8.75 -21.54
CA TYR A 30 -18.50 9.44 -20.24
C TYR A 30 -19.85 9.32 -19.56
N ARG A 31 -19.81 9.10 -18.25
CA ARG A 31 -20.98 9.18 -17.36
C ARG A 31 -20.60 10.01 -16.11
N PRO A 32 -21.50 10.85 -15.60
CA PRO A 32 -21.25 11.60 -14.36
C PRO A 32 -20.85 10.66 -13.20
N ASN A 33 -19.90 11.12 -12.36
CA ASN A 33 -19.39 10.38 -11.21
C ASN A 33 -18.70 9.03 -11.55
N MET A 34 -18.30 8.85 -12.81
CA MET A 34 -17.52 7.68 -13.23
C MET A 34 -16.16 7.69 -12.52
N ASN A 35 -15.77 6.57 -11.93
CA ASN A 35 -14.41 6.30 -11.44
C ASN A 35 -13.66 5.36 -12.39
N VAL A 36 -12.36 5.17 -12.15
CA VAL A 36 -11.52 4.33 -13.00
C VAL A 36 -12.02 2.87 -13.04
N ILE A 37 -12.52 2.33 -11.91
CA ILE A 37 -13.07 0.96 -11.89
C ILE A 37 -14.30 0.84 -12.80
N SER A 38 -15.21 1.80 -12.76
CA SER A 38 -16.40 1.76 -13.62
C SER A 38 -16.03 1.84 -15.11
N ALA A 39 -14.98 2.58 -15.46
CA ALA A 39 -14.44 2.61 -16.82
C ALA A 39 -13.81 1.27 -17.23
N LEU A 40 -12.99 0.68 -16.35
CA LEU A 40 -12.40 -0.65 -16.59
C LEU A 40 -13.46 -1.74 -16.75
N MET A 41 -14.54 -1.69 -15.97
CA MET A 41 -15.66 -2.62 -16.12
C MET A 41 -16.38 -2.46 -17.47
N GLU A 42 -16.51 -1.22 -17.98
CA GLU A 42 -17.09 -0.96 -19.30
C GLU A 42 -16.19 -1.48 -20.42
N ILE A 43 -14.87 -1.23 -20.34
CA ILE A 43 -13.88 -1.78 -21.28
C ILE A 43 -13.91 -3.32 -21.26
N ARG A 44 -13.98 -3.93 -20.07
CA ARG A 44 -14.04 -5.39 -19.93
C ARG A 44 -15.28 -5.99 -20.55
N ARG A 45 -16.42 -5.28 -20.48
CA ARG A 45 -17.69 -5.72 -21.10
C ARG A 45 -17.58 -5.73 -22.64
N ASN A 46 -16.91 -4.74 -23.21
CA ASN A 46 -16.70 -4.61 -24.64
C ASN A 46 -15.23 -4.23 -24.92
N PRO A 47 -14.31 -5.22 -24.91
CA PRO A 47 -12.87 -4.97 -25.04
C PRO A 47 -12.48 -4.70 -26.49
N VAL A 48 -12.88 -3.54 -27.02
CA VAL A 48 -12.51 -3.04 -28.35
C VAL A 48 -11.68 -1.78 -28.16
N ASN A 49 -10.45 -1.78 -28.70
CA ASN A 49 -9.57 -0.61 -28.65
C ASN A 49 -9.96 0.47 -29.67
N VAL A 50 -9.28 1.61 -29.66
CA VAL A 50 -9.54 2.75 -30.56
C VAL A 50 -9.37 2.41 -32.05
N ASP A 51 -8.59 1.37 -32.38
CA ASP A 51 -8.39 0.89 -33.76
C ASP A 51 -9.52 -0.07 -34.22
N GLY A 52 -10.54 -0.28 -33.39
CA GLY A 52 -11.64 -1.19 -33.67
C GLY A 52 -11.28 -2.67 -33.49
N LYS A 53 -10.11 -2.98 -32.95
CA LYS A 53 -9.66 -4.35 -32.71
C LYS A 53 -10.21 -4.88 -31.39
N LYS A 54 -10.84 -6.06 -31.42
CA LYS A 54 -11.23 -6.80 -30.23
C LYS A 54 -10.00 -7.38 -29.56
N THR A 55 -9.83 -7.11 -28.26
CA THR A 55 -8.66 -7.52 -27.45
C THR A 55 -9.09 -8.44 -26.31
N THR A 56 -8.10 -8.97 -25.59
CA THR A 56 -8.38 -9.71 -24.35
C THR A 56 -8.87 -8.76 -23.26
N PRO A 57 -9.84 -9.18 -22.42
CA PRO A 57 -10.26 -8.36 -21.27
C PRO A 57 -9.09 -7.98 -20.38
N ILE A 58 -9.08 -6.72 -19.92
CA ILE A 58 -8.07 -6.21 -19.01
C ILE A 58 -8.21 -6.91 -17.66
N ASN A 59 -7.09 -7.23 -17.03
CA ASN A 59 -7.03 -7.83 -15.71
C ASN A 59 -6.59 -6.82 -14.64
N TRP A 60 -7.30 -6.76 -13.52
CA TRP A 60 -6.99 -5.95 -12.35
C TRP A 60 -7.64 -6.54 -11.09
N ASP A 61 -7.19 -6.09 -9.92
CA ASP A 61 -7.81 -6.46 -8.65
C ASP A 61 -8.85 -5.42 -8.22
N MET A 62 -10.00 -5.89 -7.71
CA MET A 62 -11.01 -5.05 -7.04
C MET A 62 -11.77 -5.87 -6.02
N ASN A 63 -12.31 -5.19 -4.97
CA ASN A 63 -13.14 -5.87 -3.98
C ASN A 63 -14.21 -4.91 -3.41
N CYS A 64 -13.88 -4.07 -2.39
CA CYS A 64 -14.86 -3.28 -1.65
C CYS A 64 -15.48 -2.12 -2.45
N LEU A 65 -14.75 -1.52 -3.38
CA LEU A 65 -15.12 -0.33 -4.18
C LEU A 65 -15.34 0.97 -3.37
N GLU A 66 -14.93 0.98 -2.09
CA GLU A 66 -15.16 2.04 -1.10
C GLU A 66 -13.87 2.53 -0.43
N GLU A 67 -12.72 2.30 -1.08
CA GLU A 67 -11.40 2.68 -0.57
C GLU A 67 -11.08 2.13 0.85
N VAL A 68 -11.50 0.90 1.14
CA VAL A 68 -11.29 0.24 2.45
C VAL A 68 -10.36 -0.97 2.36
N CYS A 69 -10.38 -1.74 1.25
CA CYS A 69 -9.65 -3.00 1.16
C CYS A 69 -8.24 -2.89 0.54
N GLY A 70 -7.95 -1.83 -0.20
CA GLY A 70 -6.66 -1.63 -0.88
C GLY A 70 -6.41 -2.50 -2.11
N ALA A 71 -7.37 -3.34 -2.55
CA ALA A 71 -7.17 -4.27 -3.66
C ALA A 71 -6.92 -3.56 -5.01
N CYS A 72 -7.62 -2.45 -5.27
CA CYS A 72 -7.62 -1.77 -6.56
C CYS A 72 -6.49 -0.74 -6.74
N SER A 73 -5.39 -0.87 -6.00
CA SER A 73 -4.24 0.03 -6.13
C SER A 73 -3.55 -0.15 -7.48
N MET A 74 -3.32 0.94 -8.17
CA MET A 74 -2.53 1.01 -9.40
C MET A 74 -1.92 2.40 -9.57
N VAL A 75 -1.10 2.59 -10.59
CA VAL A 75 -0.57 3.91 -10.95
C VAL A 75 -1.51 4.55 -11.95
N ILE A 76 -2.03 5.74 -11.62
CA ILE A 76 -2.95 6.53 -12.45
C ILE A 76 -2.29 7.88 -12.73
N ASN A 77 -2.04 8.19 -14.01
CA ASN A 77 -1.31 9.40 -14.42
C ASN A 77 0.00 9.59 -13.63
N GLY A 78 0.77 8.50 -13.45
CA GLY A 78 2.05 8.50 -12.75
C GLY A 78 1.97 8.57 -11.22
N LYS A 79 0.76 8.57 -10.62
CA LYS A 79 0.56 8.60 -9.17
C LYS A 79 -0.07 7.30 -8.67
N PRO A 80 0.53 6.61 -7.68
CA PRO A 80 -0.08 5.43 -7.10
C PRO A 80 -1.27 5.83 -6.22
N GLN A 81 -2.42 5.24 -6.48
CA GLN A 81 -3.67 5.51 -5.76
C GLN A 81 -4.71 4.40 -5.93
N GLN A 82 -5.86 4.53 -5.25
CA GLN A 82 -6.98 3.60 -5.37
C GLN A 82 -7.84 3.96 -6.58
N SER A 83 -8.09 3.01 -7.45
CA SER A 83 -8.90 3.24 -8.67
C SER A 83 -10.38 3.45 -8.37
N CYS A 84 -10.88 2.88 -7.27
CA CYS A 84 -12.29 3.00 -6.90
C CYS A 84 -12.67 4.41 -6.40
N SER A 85 -11.71 5.19 -5.87
CA SER A 85 -11.91 6.58 -5.46
C SER A 85 -11.44 7.60 -6.48
N ALA A 86 -10.73 7.16 -7.54
CA ALA A 86 -10.22 8.03 -8.60
C ALA A 86 -11.33 8.41 -9.59
N LEU A 87 -11.95 9.57 -9.38
CA LEU A 87 -13.00 10.10 -10.25
C LEU A 87 -12.41 10.60 -11.57
N VAL A 88 -12.97 10.16 -12.69
CA VAL A 88 -12.55 10.51 -14.04
C VAL A 88 -12.57 12.02 -14.27
N ASP A 89 -13.53 12.73 -13.69
CA ASP A 89 -13.66 14.19 -13.80
C ASP A 89 -12.50 14.97 -13.14
N LYS A 90 -11.73 14.32 -12.23
CA LYS A 90 -10.58 14.92 -11.54
C LYS A 90 -9.23 14.51 -12.15
N LEU A 91 -9.25 13.73 -13.22
CA LEU A 91 -8.05 13.21 -13.86
C LEU A 91 -7.81 13.92 -15.22
N GLU A 92 -6.55 14.24 -15.47
CA GLU A 92 -6.12 14.74 -16.78
C GLU A 92 -6.22 13.62 -17.82
N GLN A 93 -6.72 13.96 -19.02
CA GLN A 93 -6.84 13.03 -20.13
C GLN A 93 -5.71 13.22 -21.16
N PRO A 94 -5.27 12.13 -21.81
CA PRO A 94 -5.72 10.75 -21.65
C PRO A 94 -5.31 10.18 -20.28
N ILE A 95 -6.19 9.38 -19.66
CA ILE A 95 -5.91 8.76 -18.37
C ILE A 95 -5.00 7.54 -18.59
N ARG A 96 -3.79 7.59 -18.03
CA ARG A 96 -2.84 6.48 -18.08
C ARG A 96 -3.00 5.58 -16.87
N LEU A 97 -3.13 4.26 -17.13
CA LEU A 97 -3.21 3.23 -16.11
C LEU A 97 -2.03 2.28 -16.25
N GLU A 98 -1.26 2.13 -15.17
CA GLU A 98 -0.10 1.25 -15.12
C GLU A 98 -0.17 0.37 -13.85
N PRO A 99 0.39 -0.86 -13.87
CA PRO A 99 0.56 -1.64 -12.64
C PRO A 99 1.50 -0.93 -11.67
N MET A 100 1.40 -1.26 -10.39
CA MET A 100 2.40 -0.83 -9.40
C MET A 100 3.75 -1.46 -9.73
N ARG A 101 4.78 -0.64 -10.00
CA ARG A 101 6.11 -1.05 -10.50
C ARG A 101 6.96 -1.75 -9.44
N THR A 102 6.68 -1.49 -8.16
CA THR A 102 7.37 -2.08 -7.02
C THR A 102 7.07 -3.56 -6.84
N PHE A 103 6.01 -4.04 -7.47
CA PHE A 103 5.52 -5.41 -7.36
C PHE A 103 5.61 -6.13 -8.71
N PRO A 104 5.93 -7.44 -8.73
CA PRO A 104 5.90 -8.21 -9.96
C PRO A 104 4.51 -8.22 -10.59
N VAL A 105 4.44 -7.99 -11.91
CA VAL A 105 3.19 -8.05 -12.65
C VAL A 105 2.77 -9.51 -12.81
N ILE A 106 1.51 -9.81 -12.52
CA ILE A 106 0.88 -11.10 -12.83
C ILE A 106 0.29 -11.04 -14.25
N ARG A 107 -0.54 -10.03 -14.49
CA ARG A 107 -1.13 -9.74 -15.79
C ARG A 107 -1.72 -8.33 -15.81
N ASP A 108 -1.47 -7.57 -16.85
CA ASP A 108 -1.95 -6.20 -17.07
C ASP A 108 -1.72 -5.30 -15.83
N LEU A 109 -2.78 -4.92 -15.12
CA LEU A 109 -2.73 -4.06 -13.93
C LEU A 109 -2.67 -4.84 -12.61
N GLN A 110 -2.76 -6.16 -12.66
CA GLN A 110 -2.68 -7.04 -11.49
C GLN A 110 -1.23 -7.35 -11.13
N VAL A 111 -0.89 -7.22 -9.84
CA VAL A 111 0.46 -7.43 -9.33
C VAL A 111 0.50 -8.40 -8.15
N ASP A 112 1.63 -9.12 -7.99
CA ASP A 112 1.88 -9.97 -6.83
C ASP A 112 2.34 -9.13 -5.63
N ARG A 113 1.53 -9.08 -4.60
CA ARG A 113 1.79 -8.34 -3.36
C ARG A 113 2.48 -9.16 -2.28
N LYS A 114 2.97 -10.35 -2.59
CA LYS A 114 3.61 -11.25 -1.63
C LYS A 114 4.73 -10.57 -0.83
N ARG A 115 5.58 -9.77 -1.49
CA ARG A 115 6.66 -8.99 -0.84
C ARG A 115 6.16 -8.17 0.36
N MET A 116 4.99 -7.56 0.23
CA MET A 116 4.42 -6.72 1.30
C MET A 116 4.03 -7.57 2.51
N PHE A 117 3.39 -8.71 2.29
CA PHE A 117 3.01 -9.62 3.36
C PHE A 117 4.23 -10.29 4.01
N ASP A 118 5.25 -10.64 3.22
CA ASP A 118 6.52 -11.17 3.76
C ASP A 118 7.22 -10.14 4.64
N SER A 119 7.18 -8.85 4.28
CA SER A 119 7.70 -7.76 5.12
C SER A 119 6.92 -7.64 6.44
N LEU A 120 5.60 -7.79 6.44
CA LEU A 120 4.79 -7.82 7.66
C LEU A 120 5.13 -9.02 8.55
N LYS A 121 5.39 -10.19 7.96
CA LYS A 121 5.85 -11.38 8.70
C LYS A 121 7.22 -11.14 9.32
N LYS A 122 8.17 -10.59 8.56
CA LYS A 122 9.53 -10.26 9.05
C LYS A 122 9.50 -9.41 10.31
N VAL A 123 8.61 -8.41 10.35
CA VAL A 123 8.49 -7.50 11.50
C VAL A 123 7.49 -7.97 12.56
N LYS A 124 7.00 -9.20 12.48
CA LYS A 124 6.03 -9.77 13.43
C LYS A 124 4.82 -8.84 13.67
N ALA A 125 4.21 -8.39 12.56
CA ALA A 125 3.07 -7.48 12.57
C ALA A 125 1.77 -8.20 12.98
N TRP A 126 1.76 -8.80 14.19
CA TRP A 126 0.61 -9.43 14.82
C TRP A 126 0.77 -9.45 16.35
N ILE A 127 -0.29 -9.79 17.05
CA ILE A 127 -0.27 -10.06 18.49
C ILE A 127 -0.26 -11.58 18.68
N PRO A 128 0.81 -12.17 19.28
CA PRO A 128 0.93 -13.64 19.44
C PRO A 128 -0.17 -14.25 20.30
N VAL A 129 -0.55 -13.55 21.37
CA VAL A 129 -1.62 -13.95 22.29
C VAL A 129 -2.44 -12.71 22.62
N ASP A 130 -3.72 -12.76 22.36
CA ASP A 130 -4.65 -11.75 22.80
C ASP A 130 -5.24 -12.10 24.16
N GLY A 131 -5.86 -13.25 24.31
CA GLY A 131 -6.26 -13.87 25.59
C GLY A 131 -7.01 -12.98 26.59
N THR A 132 -7.49 -11.80 26.16
CA THR A 132 -8.08 -10.82 27.08
C THR A 132 -9.60 -10.89 27.15
N TYR A 133 -10.26 -11.53 26.21
CA TYR A 133 -11.74 -11.58 26.16
C TYR A 133 -12.35 -12.45 27.26
N ASP A 134 -11.65 -13.46 27.74
CA ASP A 134 -12.09 -14.27 28.89
C ASP A 134 -11.80 -13.60 30.25
N LEU A 135 -10.98 -12.55 30.24
CA LEU A 135 -10.58 -11.80 31.45
C LEU A 135 -11.25 -10.43 31.55
N GLY A 136 -12.24 -10.16 30.67
CA GLY A 136 -12.96 -8.89 30.59
C GLY A 136 -12.38 -7.94 29.55
N PRO A 137 -12.58 -6.61 29.68
CA PRO A 137 -12.32 -5.62 28.63
C PRO A 137 -10.82 -5.38 28.30
N GLY A 138 -9.91 -6.19 28.85
CA GLY A 138 -8.48 -6.09 28.63
C GLY A 138 -7.80 -4.91 29.33
N PRO A 139 -6.48 -4.77 29.19
CA PRO A 139 -5.73 -3.71 29.83
C PRO A 139 -6.07 -2.33 29.26
N ARG A 140 -6.23 -1.34 30.14
CA ARG A 140 -6.52 0.04 29.76
C ARG A 140 -5.27 0.71 29.19
N MET A 141 -5.45 1.58 28.22
CA MET A 141 -4.39 2.46 27.71
C MET A 141 -4.78 3.95 27.82
N PRO A 142 -3.81 4.87 27.96
CA PRO A 142 -4.09 6.29 27.96
C PRO A 142 -4.74 6.74 26.66
N GLU A 143 -5.73 7.64 26.73
CA GLU A 143 -6.48 8.14 25.57
C GLU A 143 -5.54 8.72 24.49
N LYS A 144 -4.51 9.46 24.89
CA LYS A 144 -3.51 9.99 23.94
C LYS A 144 -2.80 8.88 23.15
N LYS A 145 -2.51 7.74 23.77
CA LYS A 145 -1.90 6.56 23.11
C LYS A 145 -2.91 5.94 22.15
N ARG A 146 -4.17 5.78 22.58
CA ARG A 146 -5.24 5.25 21.75
C ARG A 146 -5.47 6.08 20.50
N GLN A 147 -5.53 7.42 20.60
CA GLN A 147 -5.78 8.31 19.48
C GLN A 147 -4.78 8.12 18.33
N TRP A 148 -3.49 8.20 18.59
CA TRP A 148 -2.51 8.02 17.51
C TRP A 148 -2.41 6.56 17.03
N ALA A 149 -2.64 5.56 17.90
CA ALA A 149 -2.69 4.15 17.50
C ALA A 149 -3.88 3.89 16.57
N TYR A 150 -5.02 4.51 16.83
CA TYR A 150 -6.19 4.42 15.95
C TYR A 150 -5.90 4.98 14.56
N GLU A 151 -5.16 6.10 14.45
CA GLU A 151 -4.76 6.60 13.12
C GLU A 151 -3.90 5.57 12.36
N LEU A 152 -2.99 4.88 13.04
CA LEU A 152 -2.18 3.84 12.41
C LEU A 152 -2.99 2.60 12.01
N SER A 153 -4.03 2.25 12.77
CA SER A 153 -4.90 1.10 12.49
C SER A 153 -5.74 1.24 11.21
N LYS A 154 -5.87 2.45 10.67
CA LYS A 154 -6.53 2.69 9.39
C LYS A 154 -5.79 2.09 8.18
N CYS A 155 -4.59 1.55 8.38
CA CYS A 155 -3.82 0.95 7.30
C CYS A 155 -4.53 -0.26 6.71
N MET A 156 -4.91 -0.15 5.45
CA MET A 156 -5.56 -1.23 4.69
C MET A 156 -4.57 -2.07 3.87
N THR A 157 -3.28 -1.93 4.10
CA THR A 157 -2.23 -2.71 3.43
C THR A 157 -2.32 -2.65 1.89
N CYS A 158 -2.56 -1.46 1.35
CA CYS A 158 -2.82 -1.26 -0.08
C CYS A 158 -1.55 -1.22 -0.95
N GLY A 159 -0.36 -0.99 -0.38
CA GLY A 159 0.90 -0.90 -1.12
C GLY A 159 1.24 0.46 -1.72
N VAL A 160 0.32 1.43 -1.74
CA VAL A 160 0.51 2.77 -2.34
C VAL A 160 1.74 3.49 -1.78
N CYS A 161 1.97 3.44 -0.46
CA CYS A 161 3.12 4.06 0.17
C CYS A 161 4.46 3.36 -0.15
N LEU A 162 4.43 2.08 -0.53
CA LEU A 162 5.61 1.35 -1.01
C LEU A 162 5.92 1.77 -2.44
N GLU A 163 4.90 1.84 -3.30
CA GLU A 163 5.04 2.29 -4.70
C GLU A 163 5.56 3.73 -4.79
N ALA A 164 5.10 4.62 -3.91
CA ALA A 164 5.53 6.01 -3.87
C ALA A 164 6.94 6.20 -3.30
N CYS A 165 7.51 5.20 -2.64
CA CYS A 165 8.78 5.32 -1.94
C CYS A 165 9.96 5.01 -2.88
N PRO A 166 10.89 5.95 -3.13
CA PRO A 166 12.04 5.71 -4.01
C PRO A 166 13.01 4.65 -3.46
N ASN A 167 13.00 4.42 -2.15
CA ASN A 167 13.85 3.43 -1.50
C ASN A 167 13.28 2.00 -1.56
N VAL A 168 12.02 1.83 -2.00
CA VAL A 168 11.41 0.51 -2.22
C VAL A 168 11.49 0.19 -3.72
N ASN A 169 12.45 -0.64 -4.10
CA ASN A 169 12.69 -1.02 -5.50
C ASN A 169 13.31 -2.43 -5.58
N SER A 170 13.59 -2.91 -6.78
CA SER A 170 14.16 -4.25 -7.02
C SER A 170 15.59 -4.46 -6.48
N LYS A 171 16.33 -3.38 -6.22
CA LYS A 171 17.72 -3.42 -5.73
C LYS A 171 17.82 -3.18 -4.22
N SER A 172 16.70 -2.94 -3.55
CA SER A 172 16.65 -2.58 -2.13
C SER A 172 15.91 -3.63 -1.30
N ASN A 173 16.48 -3.99 -0.17
CA ASN A 173 15.84 -4.83 0.84
C ASN A 173 14.90 -4.05 1.76
N PHE A 174 14.72 -2.74 1.53
CA PHE A 174 13.89 -1.91 2.39
C PHE A 174 12.45 -2.42 2.44
N ILE A 175 11.99 -2.70 3.67
CA ILE A 175 10.65 -3.26 3.91
C ILE A 175 9.53 -2.25 3.62
N GLY A 176 9.86 -0.96 3.58
CA GLY A 176 8.91 0.11 3.28
C GLY A 176 8.22 0.73 4.51
N PRO A 177 7.51 1.85 4.30
CA PRO A 177 6.93 2.63 5.41
C PRO A 177 5.73 1.94 6.09
N ALA A 178 4.91 1.15 5.38
CA ALA A 178 3.76 0.48 5.97
C ALA A 178 4.15 -0.55 7.04
N PRO A 179 5.09 -1.50 6.81
CA PRO A 179 5.55 -2.42 7.85
C PRO A 179 6.13 -1.70 9.07
N LEU A 180 6.89 -0.60 8.87
CA LEU A 180 7.40 0.21 9.98
C LEU A 180 6.25 0.80 10.81
N SER A 181 5.23 1.35 10.16
CA SER A 181 4.05 1.87 10.86
C SER A 181 3.32 0.78 11.64
N GLN A 182 3.24 -0.44 11.10
CA GLN A 182 2.64 -1.59 11.81
C GLN A 182 3.46 -1.99 13.04
N VAL A 183 4.80 -1.97 12.99
CA VAL A 183 5.64 -2.18 14.19
C VAL A 183 5.25 -1.19 15.28
N ARG A 184 5.11 0.10 14.99
CA ARG A 184 4.69 1.10 15.96
C ARG A 184 3.29 0.82 16.51
N LEU A 185 2.34 0.45 15.65
CA LEU A 185 0.98 0.09 16.05
C LEU A 185 0.96 -1.08 17.02
N PHE A 186 1.61 -2.19 16.69
CA PHE A 186 1.63 -3.38 17.52
C PHE A 186 2.42 -3.19 18.82
N ASN A 187 3.46 -2.34 18.81
CA ASN A 187 4.16 -1.93 20.03
C ASN A 187 3.32 -1.02 20.94
N ALA A 188 2.27 -0.39 20.40
CA ALA A 188 1.33 0.38 21.21
C ALA A 188 0.26 -0.48 21.88
N HIS A 189 -0.04 -1.66 21.33
CA HIS A 189 -1.03 -2.57 21.88
C HIS A 189 -0.54 -3.08 23.26
N PRO A 190 -1.37 -3.09 24.30
CA PRO A 190 -0.94 -3.50 25.64
C PRO A 190 -0.30 -4.89 25.69
N THR A 191 -0.91 -5.89 25.06
CA THR A 191 -0.33 -7.23 24.95
C THR A 191 0.84 -7.26 23.95
N GLY A 192 0.73 -6.53 22.84
CA GLY A 192 1.79 -6.44 21.83
C GLY A 192 3.08 -5.81 22.34
N GLU A 193 3.02 -4.97 23.37
CA GLU A 193 4.19 -4.36 24.00
C GLU A 193 5.16 -5.40 24.59
N MET A 194 4.66 -6.56 24.99
CA MET A 194 5.47 -7.67 25.51
C MET A 194 6.51 -8.19 24.49
N ASN A 195 6.20 -8.10 23.19
CA ASN A 195 7.08 -8.51 22.09
C ASN A 195 7.73 -7.31 21.38
N LYS A 196 7.77 -6.14 22.04
CA LYS A 196 8.32 -4.90 21.45
C LYS A 196 9.77 -5.06 21.03
N ALA A 197 10.61 -5.67 21.85
CA ALA A 197 12.05 -5.86 21.59
C ALA A 197 12.26 -6.61 20.26
N GLU A 198 11.60 -7.74 20.07
CA GLU A 198 11.72 -8.56 18.85
C GLU A 198 11.35 -7.80 17.58
N ARG A 199 10.31 -6.95 17.64
CA ARG A 199 9.92 -6.10 16.49
C ARG A 199 10.93 -5.00 16.21
N LEU A 200 11.51 -4.41 17.27
CA LEU A 200 12.56 -3.39 17.10
C LEU A 200 13.81 -3.99 16.51
N GLU A 201 14.25 -5.16 16.97
CA GLU A 201 15.41 -5.88 16.43
C GLU A 201 15.21 -6.22 14.94
N ALA A 202 14.01 -6.64 14.54
CA ALA A 202 13.68 -6.94 13.13
C ALA A 202 13.81 -5.74 12.20
N ILE A 203 13.74 -4.50 12.70
CA ILE A 203 13.87 -3.28 11.90
C ILE A 203 15.21 -2.54 12.10
N MET A 204 16.09 -3.04 12.97
CA MET A 204 17.44 -2.47 13.18
C MET A 204 18.45 -2.98 12.15
N GLY A 205 18.19 -4.14 11.55
CA GLY A 205 19.04 -4.76 10.54
C GLY A 205 18.86 -4.21 9.11
N ASP A 206 19.47 -4.91 8.15
CA ASP A 206 19.34 -4.60 6.73
C ASP A 206 17.88 -4.61 6.26
N GLY A 207 17.55 -3.64 5.44
CA GLY A 207 16.19 -3.40 4.97
C GLY A 207 15.27 -2.73 5.99
N GLY A 208 15.77 -2.38 7.17
CA GLY A 208 15.02 -1.73 8.23
C GLY A 208 15.04 -0.19 8.17
N LEU A 209 15.03 0.44 9.35
CA LEU A 209 14.91 1.90 9.49
C LEU A 209 16.03 2.69 8.80
N ALA A 210 17.27 2.18 8.82
CA ALA A 210 18.42 2.85 8.20
C ALA A 210 18.27 3.04 6.68
N ASN A 211 17.43 2.25 6.04
CA ASN A 211 17.18 2.35 4.60
C ASN A 211 16.11 3.41 4.24
N CYS A 212 15.53 4.11 5.23
CA CYS A 212 14.58 5.19 4.97
C CYS A 212 15.31 6.49 4.60
N GLY A 213 15.20 6.95 3.35
CA GLY A 213 15.76 8.22 2.88
C GLY A 213 14.93 9.46 3.21
N ASN A 214 13.86 9.33 4.00
CA ASN A 214 12.96 10.43 4.43
C ASN A 214 12.38 11.28 3.28
N SER A 215 12.07 10.69 2.14
CA SER A 215 11.50 11.39 0.97
C SER A 215 10.07 11.92 1.19
N GLN A 216 9.36 11.41 2.21
CA GLN A 216 7.98 11.77 2.61
C GLN A 216 6.88 11.44 1.59
N ASN A 217 7.19 10.92 0.42
CA ASN A 217 6.21 10.54 -0.60
C ASN A 217 5.15 9.58 -0.04
N CYS A 218 5.53 8.73 0.90
CA CYS A 218 4.63 7.77 1.53
C CYS A 218 3.46 8.44 2.30
N VAL A 219 3.70 9.56 2.96
CA VAL A 219 2.65 10.32 3.66
C VAL A 219 1.75 11.02 2.65
N GLN A 220 2.33 11.65 1.62
CA GLN A 220 1.59 12.37 0.60
C GLN A 220 0.66 11.46 -0.21
N SER A 221 1.10 10.21 -0.46
CA SER A 221 0.34 9.26 -1.26
C SER A 221 -0.62 8.40 -0.45
N CYS A 222 -0.57 8.43 0.89
CA CYS A 222 -1.40 7.56 1.72
C CYS A 222 -2.88 7.94 1.64
N PRO A 223 -3.77 7.06 1.11
CA PRO A 223 -5.20 7.38 0.97
C PRO A 223 -5.90 7.52 2.33
N LYS A 224 -5.29 6.98 3.40
CA LYS A 224 -5.83 7.09 4.78
C LYS A 224 -5.17 8.18 5.62
N GLY A 225 -4.27 8.99 5.04
CA GLY A 225 -3.61 10.08 5.74
C GLY A 225 -2.76 9.65 6.95
N ILE A 226 -2.23 8.42 6.93
CA ILE A 226 -1.46 7.87 8.05
C ILE A 226 -0.15 8.64 8.21
N PRO A 227 0.21 9.10 9.44
CA PRO A 227 1.43 9.86 9.69
C PRO A 227 2.67 8.95 9.72
N LEU A 228 3.05 8.41 8.56
CA LEU A 228 4.12 7.41 8.41
C LEU A 228 5.49 7.94 8.85
N THR A 229 5.81 9.18 8.52
CA THR A 229 7.08 9.80 8.94
C THR A 229 7.18 9.99 10.45
N THR A 230 6.07 10.32 11.11
CA THR A 230 6.00 10.37 12.58
C THR A 230 6.23 8.99 13.20
N SER A 231 5.73 7.92 12.56
CA SER A 231 6.00 6.54 12.99
C SER A 231 7.48 6.19 12.87
N ILE A 232 8.12 6.54 11.76
CA ILE A 232 9.54 6.31 11.52
C ILE A 232 10.40 7.06 12.55
N ALA A 233 10.10 8.34 12.81
CA ALA A 233 10.81 9.12 13.82
C ALA A 233 10.67 8.53 15.24
N ALA A 234 9.48 8.07 15.61
CA ALA A 234 9.26 7.40 16.90
C ALA A 234 10.04 6.08 17.00
N LEU A 235 10.09 5.29 15.93
CA LEU A 235 10.84 4.04 15.89
C LEU A 235 12.35 4.26 15.91
N ASN A 236 12.89 5.31 15.28
CA ASN A 236 14.30 5.67 15.39
C ASN A 236 14.72 5.90 16.85
N ARG A 237 13.89 6.62 17.63
CA ARG A 237 14.12 6.78 19.06
C ARG A 237 14.04 5.45 19.82
N ASP A 238 13.02 4.65 19.54
CA ASP A 238 12.79 3.38 20.24
C ASP A 238 13.90 2.35 19.94
N THR A 239 14.41 2.30 18.70
CA THR A 239 15.54 1.43 18.32
C THR A 239 16.85 1.91 18.91
N ALA A 240 17.10 3.21 19.01
CA ALA A 240 18.27 3.73 19.73
C ALA A 240 18.28 3.27 21.21
N ILE A 241 17.13 3.40 21.89
CA ILE A 241 16.98 2.92 23.27
C ILE A 241 17.20 1.39 23.36
N GLN A 242 16.67 0.63 22.39
CA GLN A 242 16.86 -0.83 22.34
C GLN A 242 18.33 -1.20 22.13
N SER A 243 19.06 -0.47 21.28
CA SER A 243 20.50 -0.69 21.08
C SER A 243 21.28 -0.51 22.40
N PHE A 244 21.00 0.54 23.19
CA PHE A 244 21.60 0.72 24.50
C PHE A 244 21.27 -0.43 25.46
N ARG A 245 20.02 -0.88 25.48
CA ARG A 245 19.61 -2.03 26.31
C ARG A 245 20.35 -3.31 25.92
N ASN A 246 20.49 -3.58 24.62
CA ASN A 246 21.23 -4.73 24.14
C ASN A 246 22.71 -4.66 24.51
N PHE A 247 23.32 -3.46 24.44
CA PHE A 247 24.73 -3.27 24.81
C PHE A 247 24.99 -3.48 26.31
N PHE A 248 24.18 -2.90 27.19
CA PHE A 248 24.35 -3.02 28.65
C PHE A 248 23.70 -4.27 29.25
N GLY A 249 22.76 -4.92 28.56
CA GLY A 249 22.08 -6.12 29.04
C GLY A 249 22.86 -7.41 28.74
N SER A 250 23.85 -7.39 27.86
CA SER A 250 24.69 -8.54 27.54
C SER A 250 25.70 -8.92 28.63
N ASP A 251 25.87 -8.10 29.67
CA ASP A 251 26.78 -8.36 30.80
C ASP A 251 26.14 -9.11 31.98
N GLN A 252 24.89 -9.60 31.84
CA GLN A 252 24.18 -10.34 32.91
C GLN A 252 23.80 -11.77 32.49
N GLY A 253 24.61 -12.40 31.62
CA GLY A 253 24.44 -13.78 31.19
C GLY A 253 25.62 -14.65 31.59
#